data_cd1e7e93b5efe6c68a9594d386ee7ef1
#
_entry.id   cd1e7e93b5efe6c68a9594d386ee7ef1
#
_cell.length_a   1.000
_cell.length_b   1.000
_cell.length_c   1.000
_cell.angle_alpha   90.00
_cell.angle_beta   90.00
_cell.angle_gamma   90.00
#
_symmetry.space_group_name_H-M   'P 1'
#
loop_
_entity.id
_entity.type
_entity.pdbx_description
1 polymer ?
#
loop_
_entity_poly.entity_id
_entity_poly.type
_entity_poly.pdbx_seq_one_letter_code
_entity_poly.pdbx_strand_id
1 'polypeptide(L)'
;MFDLRYNPGGDLDAITEVLDYLLPEGPIVHIVDAEGKEEVISSDANELDVPMMVLCNGSTASAGELFTCALQDYGKAEIVGTQTYGKGTMQTIISLPDNTGLGISYRMYDPPYSENYEGKGVTPDYVVELDDSLNDKNIYKITDEEDNQMQKAIEILQNGSEKFHVKKAS
;
A
#
# COMPACT_ATOMS: atom_id res chain seq x y z
N MET A 1 -0.46 13.38 1.19
CA MET A 1 -0.20 12.54 0.01
C MET A 1 1.03 11.70 0.28
N PHE A 2 1.00 10.40 -0.10
CA PHE A 2 2.11 9.46 0.02
C PHE A 2 2.51 8.98 -1.38
N ASP A 3 3.79 9.08 -1.73
CA ASP A 3 4.31 8.54 -2.98
C ASP A 3 5.07 7.23 -2.68
N LEU A 4 4.48 6.11 -3.08
CA LEU A 4 5.03 4.77 -2.92
C LEU A 4 5.52 4.16 -4.24
N ARG A 5 5.56 4.95 -5.30
CA ARG A 5 6.12 4.48 -6.57
C ARG A 5 7.60 4.09 -6.36
N TYR A 6 7.96 2.92 -6.87
CA TYR A 6 9.28 2.31 -6.69
C TYR A 6 9.66 1.97 -5.24
N ASN A 7 8.71 1.93 -4.32
CA ASN A 7 8.93 1.46 -2.96
C ASN A 7 8.73 -0.07 -2.90
N PRO A 8 9.79 -0.87 -2.70
CA PRO A 8 9.69 -2.33 -2.68
C PRO A 8 9.12 -2.89 -1.36
N GLY A 9 8.71 -2.02 -0.46
CA GLY A 9 8.29 -2.38 0.89
C GLY A 9 9.43 -2.34 1.90
N GLY A 10 9.25 -3.06 3.00
CA GLY A 10 10.19 -3.05 4.12
C GLY A 10 9.69 -3.88 5.29
N ASP A 11 9.91 -3.36 6.48
CA ASP A 11 9.59 -4.01 7.74
C ASP A 11 8.09 -3.96 8.05
N LEU A 12 7.52 -5.10 8.50
CA LEU A 12 6.10 -5.19 8.81
C LEU A 12 5.73 -4.42 10.07
N ASP A 13 6.56 -4.50 11.12
CA ASP A 13 6.27 -3.82 12.38
C ASP A 13 6.26 -2.30 12.17
N ALA A 14 7.24 -1.79 11.42
CA ALA A 14 7.30 -0.37 11.09
C ALA A 14 6.08 0.12 10.30
N ILE A 15 5.61 -0.65 9.32
CA ILE A 15 4.45 -0.23 8.53
C ILE A 15 3.15 -0.32 9.32
N THR A 16 3.01 -1.31 10.21
CA THR A 16 1.82 -1.42 11.06
C THR A 16 1.76 -0.30 12.10
N GLU A 17 2.90 0.13 12.66
CA GLU A 17 2.97 1.33 13.52
C GLU A 17 2.53 2.60 12.78
N VAL A 18 2.95 2.78 11.52
CA VAL A 18 2.51 3.93 10.71
C VAL A 18 1.02 3.85 10.40
N LEU A 19 0.50 2.67 10.04
CA LEU A 19 -0.92 2.47 9.73
C LEU A 19 -1.81 2.68 10.96
N ASP A 20 -1.34 2.35 12.17
CA ASP A 20 -2.05 2.60 13.42
C ASP A 20 -2.38 4.10 13.60
N TYR A 21 -1.48 5.00 13.21
CA TYR A 21 -1.72 6.44 13.21
C TYR A 21 -2.72 6.93 12.16
N LEU A 22 -2.93 6.17 11.10
CA LEU A 22 -3.70 6.61 9.92
C LEU A 22 -5.09 5.97 9.87
N LEU A 23 -5.29 4.82 10.52
CA LEU A 23 -6.51 4.02 10.46
C LEU A 23 -7.34 4.19 11.73
N PRO A 24 -8.68 4.07 11.63
CA PRO A 24 -9.52 3.93 12.80
C PRO A 24 -9.31 2.58 13.48
N GLU A 25 -9.89 2.40 14.66
CA GLU A 25 -9.89 1.11 15.37
C GLU A 25 -10.35 -0.03 14.45
N GLY A 26 -9.50 -1.08 14.35
CA GLY A 26 -9.80 -2.26 13.54
C GLY A 26 -8.55 -2.98 13.05
N PRO A 27 -8.70 -4.05 12.24
CA PRO A 27 -7.57 -4.82 11.74
C PRO A 27 -6.71 -4.00 10.78
N ILE A 28 -5.38 -4.14 10.90
CA ILE A 28 -4.40 -3.62 9.94
C ILE A 28 -3.99 -4.73 8.98
N VAL A 29 -3.72 -5.92 9.52
CA VAL A 29 -3.24 -7.06 8.75
C VAL A 29 -3.62 -8.37 9.44
N HIS A 30 -3.97 -9.35 8.64
CA HIS A 30 -4.19 -10.72 9.04
C HIS A 30 -3.00 -11.58 8.59
N ILE A 31 -2.27 -12.19 9.52
CA ILE A 31 -1.11 -13.02 9.25
C ILE A 31 -1.52 -14.47 9.36
N VAL A 32 -1.50 -15.20 8.24
CA VAL A 32 -1.99 -16.58 8.16
C VAL A 32 -0.84 -17.52 7.84
N ASP A 33 -0.64 -18.56 8.67
CA ASP A 33 0.37 -19.59 8.44
C ASP A 33 -0.14 -20.75 7.56
N ALA A 34 0.74 -21.70 7.26
CA ALA A 34 0.44 -22.84 6.39
C ALA A 34 -0.64 -23.78 6.99
N GLU A 35 -0.81 -23.78 8.32
CA GLU A 35 -1.82 -24.55 9.04
C GLU A 35 -3.16 -23.81 9.13
N GLY A 36 -3.24 -22.57 8.61
CA GLY A 36 -4.43 -21.73 8.67
C GLY A 36 -4.63 -21.04 10.01
N LYS A 37 -3.61 -20.97 10.85
CA LYS A 37 -3.65 -20.20 12.09
C LYS A 37 -3.45 -18.72 11.75
N GLU A 38 -4.35 -17.91 12.26
CA GLU A 38 -4.39 -16.47 12.05
C GLU A 38 -3.89 -15.70 13.28
N GLU A 39 -3.14 -14.63 13.01
CA GLU A 39 -2.74 -13.60 13.95
C GLU A 39 -3.15 -12.26 13.35
N VAL A 40 -3.82 -11.38 14.12
CA VAL A 40 -4.28 -10.08 13.65
C VAL A 40 -3.54 -8.97 14.38
N ILE A 41 -2.95 -8.04 13.61
CA ILE A 41 -2.45 -6.79 14.15
C ILE A 41 -3.53 -5.74 13.90
N SER A 42 -3.89 -4.98 14.94
CA SER A 42 -4.99 -4.02 14.88
C SER A 42 -4.53 -2.62 15.25
N SER A 43 -5.19 -1.63 14.67
CA SER A 43 -5.11 -0.22 15.03
C SER A 43 -5.99 0.08 16.23
N ASP A 44 -5.61 1.09 17.00
CA ASP A 44 -6.39 1.66 18.08
C ASP A 44 -7.39 2.74 17.57
N ALA A 45 -8.02 3.49 18.48
CA ALA A 45 -9.00 4.51 18.12
C ALA A 45 -8.39 5.90 17.83
N ASN A 46 -7.07 6.04 17.79
CA ASN A 46 -6.38 7.33 17.62
C ASN A 46 -5.96 7.57 16.16
N GLU A 47 -6.92 7.80 15.30
CA GLU A 47 -6.68 8.01 13.87
C GLU A 47 -6.35 9.46 13.48
N LEU A 48 -5.55 9.64 12.45
CA LEU A 48 -5.42 10.91 11.74
C LEU A 48 -6.54 11.02 10.69
N ASP A 49 -7.60 11.76 11.01
CA ASP A 49 -8.76 11.91 10.13
C ASP A 49 -8.60 13.10 9.16
N VAL A 50 -7.80 12.89 8.11
CA VAL A 50 -7.60 13.82 6.99
C VAL A 50 -7.72 13.10 5.66
N PRO A 51 -8.17 13.78 4.57
CA PRO A 51 -8.15 13.19 3.24
C PRO A 51 -6.73 12.85 2.78
N MET A 52 -6.56 11.63 2.28
CA MET A 52 -5.25 11.14 1.85
C MET A 52 -5.29 10.63 0.41
N MET A 53 -4.14 10.68 -0.25
CA MET A 53 -3.91 10.06 -1.56
C MET A 53 -2.63 9.24 -1.50
N VAL A 54 -2.61 8.13 -2.24
CA VAL A 54 -1.42 7.30 -2.42
C VAL A 54 -1.10 7.18 -3.91
N LEU A 55 0.15 7.41 -4.28
CA LEU A 55 0.67 7.09 -5.61
C LEU A 55 1.36 5.74 -5.55
N CYS A 56 1.07 4.85 -6.49
CA CYS A 56 1.70 3.54 -6.60
C CYS A 56 2.01 3.15 -8.04
N ASN A 57 2.89 2.16 -8.21
CA ASN A 57 3.18 1.58 -9.52
C ASN A 57 3.59 0.10 -9.39
N GLY A 58 3.93 -0.55 -10.52
CA GLY A 58 4.33 -1.95 -10.57
C GLY A 58 5.58 -2.33 -9.77
N SER A 59 6.29 -1.35 -9.22
CA SER A 59 7.43 -1.55 -8.31
C SER A 59 7.08 -1.29 -6.84
N THR A 60 5.85 -0.85 -6.54
CA THR A 60 5.31 -0.82 -5.18
C THR A 60 5.03 -2.24 -4.75
N ALA A 61 5.67 -2.72 -3.68
CA ALA A 61 5.61 -4.13 -3.29
C ALA A 61 5.54 -4.33 -1.77
N SER A 62 5.07 -5.52 -1.34
CA SER A 62 5.15 -5.99 0.05
C SER A 62 4.50 -5.02 1.06
N ALA A 63 5.24 -4.52 2.06
CA ALA A 63 4.72 -3.54 3.03
C ALA A 63 4.15 -2.26 2.38
N GLY A 64 4.66 -1.87 1.20
CA GLY A 64 4.09 -0.77 0.40
C GLY A 64 2.70 -1.10 -0.14
N GLU A 65 2.46 -2.37 -0.49
CA GLU A 65 1.14 -2.82 -0.92
C GLU A 65 0.16 -2.93 0.26
N LEU A 66 0.64 -3.43 1.41
CA LEU A 66 -0.17 -3.44 2.63
C LEU A 66 -0.63 -2.02 3.01
N PHE A 67 0.29 -1.05 2.99
CA PHE A 67 -0.03 0.35 3.23
C PHE A 67 -1.11 0.87 2.28
N THR A 68 -0.91 0.62 0.99
CA THR A 68 -1.84 1.06 -0.07
C THR A 68 -3.21 0.43 0.10
N CYS A 69 -3.27 -0.90 0.26
CA CYS A 69 -4.50 -1.66 0.36
C CYS A 69 -5.26 -1.35 1.66
N ALA A 70 -4.55 -1.23 2.80
CA ALA A 70 -5.18 -0.90 4.07
C ALA A 70 -5.86 0.47 4.06
N LEU A 71 -5.21 1.50 3.53
CA LEU A 71 -5.83 2.81 3.38
C LEU A 71 -7.00 2.81 2.39
N GLN A 72 -6.93 2.00 1.33
CA GLN A 72 -8.01 1.81 0.36
C GLN A 72 -9.20 1.10 1.00
N ASP A 73 -8.98 0.00 1.72
CA ASP A 73 -10.00 -0.79 2.40
C ASP A 73 -10.81 0.02 3.41
N TYR A 74 -10.13 0.88 4.15
CA TYR A 74 -10.80 1.79 5.09
C TYR A 74 -11.40 3.04 4.43
N GLY A 75 -11.16 3.25 3.13
CA GLY A 75 -11.56 4.48 2.44
C GLY A 75 -10.89 5.74 3.00
N LYS A 76 -9.70 5.59 3.59
CA LYS A 76 -8.90 6.71 4.15
C LYS A 76 -8.08 7.41 3.08
N ALA A 77 -7.72 6.69 2.01
CA ALA A 77 -7.05 7.25 0.85
C ALA A 77 -7.70 6.76 -0.44
N GLU A 78 -7.58 7.56 -1.50
CA GLU A 78 -7.76 7.12 -2.88
C GLU A 78 -6.39 6.91 -3.53
N ILE A 79 -6.33 5.91 -4.39
CA ILE A 79 -5.08 5.40 -4.96
C ILE A 79 -5.00 5.81 -6.43
N VAL A 80 -3.90 6.42 -6.82
CA VAL A 80 -3.60 6.85 -8.20
C VAL A 80 -2.32 6.16 -8.68
N GLY A 81 -2.32 5.71 -9.93
CA GLY A 81 -1.14 5.13 -10.54
C GLY A 81 -1.42 3.85 -11.30
N THR A 82 -0.54 2.88 -11.23
CA THR A 82 -0.70 1.60 -11.90
C THR A 82 -0.72 0.44 -10.91
N GLN A 83 -1.18 -0.74 -11.38
CA GLN A 83 -1.20 -1.97 -10.60
C GLN A 83 0.12 -2.19 -9.87
N THR A 84 0.05 -2.59 -8.60
CA THR A 84 1.25 -2.88 -7.80
C THR A 84 1.82 -4.27 -8.10
N TYR A 85 2.93 -4.62 -7.48
CA TYR A 85 3.71 -5.82 -7.79
C TYR A 85 2.99 -7.14 -7.51
N GLY A 86 2.30 -7.25 -6.37
CA GLY A 86 1.62 -8.48 -5.94
C GLY A 86 2.49 -9.40 -5.07
N LYS A 87 3.04 -8.88 -3.97
CA LYS A 87 3.77 -9.69 -2.97
C LYS A 87 3.04 -9.66 -1.63
N GLY A 88 2.13 -10.62 -1.43
CA GLY A 88 1.33 -10.81 -0.21
C GLY A 88 1.85 -11.93 0.70
N THR A 89 3.14 -12.30 0.60
CA THR A 89 3.77 -13.37 1.39
C THR A 89 4.94 -12.87 2.23
N MET A 90 5.07 -13.42 3.45
CA MET A 90 6.25 -13.24 4.30
C MET A 90 7.31 -14.29 3.96
N GLN A 91 8.56 -13.84 3.90
CA GLN A 91 9.72 -14.69 3.61
C GLN A 91 10.70 -14.68 4.77
N THR A 92 11.32 -15.81 5.02
CA THR A 92 12.48 -15.94 5.93
C THR A 92 13.66 -16.52 5.19
N ILE A 93 14.87 -16.18 5.65
CA ILE A 93 16.11 -16.75 5.14
C ILE A 93 16.70 -17.65 6.22
N ILE A 94 16.85 -18.93 5.89
CA ILE A 94 17.50 -19.93 6.74
C ILE A 94 18.94 -20.06 6.27
N SER A 95 19.90 -19.73 7.16
CA SER A 95 21.32 -19.91 6.87
C SER A 95 21.69 -21.39 6.88
N LEU A 96 22.43 -21.84 5.87
CA LEU A 96 22.90 -23.21 5.75
C LEU A 96 24.38 -23.33 6.17
N PRO A 97 24.86 -24.55 6.54
CA PRO A 97 26.22 -24.73 7.06
C PRO A 97 27.36 -24.38 6.11
N ASP A 98 27.09 -24.31 4.82
CA ASP A 98 28.04 -23.95 3.75
C ASP A 98 28.08 -22.42 3.46
N ASN A 99 27.50 -21.59 4.33
CA ASN A 99 27.32 -20.16 4.18
C ASN A 99 26.39 -19.75 3.02
N THR A 100 25.58 -20.65 2.50
CA THR A 100 24.46 -20.33 1.63
C THR A 100 23.18 -20.04 2.44
N GLY A 101 22.13 -19.56 1.79
CA GLY A 101 20.83 -19.30 2.42
C GLY A 101 19.70 -19.92 1.63
N LEU A 102 18.67 -20.37 2.35
CA LEU A 102 17.41 -20.83 1.79
C LEU A 102 16.31 -19.82 2.11
N GLY A 103 15.75 -19.17 1.07
CA GLY A 103 14.59 -18.29 1.23
C GLY A 103 13.30 -19.10 1.12
N ILE A 104 12.43 -18.99 2.14
CA ILE A 104 11.14 -19.69 2.19
C ILE A 104 10.04 -18.70 2.47
N SER A 105 8.97 -18.72 1.66
CA SER A 105 7.69 -18.08 2.01
C SER A 105 6.97 -18.99 3.02
N TYR A 106 6.57 -18.44 4.16
CA TYR A 106 6.05 -19.25 5.27
C TYR A 106 4.73 -18.76 5.84
N ARG A 107 4.30 -17.53 5.53
CA ARG A 107 3.02 -16.96 5.92
C ARG A 107 2.48 -16.07 4.81
N MET A 108 1.17 -15.95 4.75
CA MET A 108 0.47 -14.89 4.02
C MET A 108 0.24 -13.72 4.97
N TYR A 109 0.19 -12.51 4.43
CA TYR A 109 -0.33 -11.36 5.15
C TYR A 109 -1.42 -10.71 4.29
N ASP A 110 -2.63 -10.81 4.81
CA ASP A 110 -3.83 -10.37 4.13
C ASP A 110 -4.19 -8.95 4.58
N PRO A 111 -4.71 -8.11 3.69
CA PRO A 111 -5.16 -6.77 4.03
C PRO A 111 -6.39 -6.81 4.96
N PRO A 112 -6.82 -5.65 5.52
CA PRO A 112 -7.89 -5.60 6.50
C PRO A 112 -9.21 -6.25 6.07
N TYR A 113 -9.64 -6.02 4.84
CA TYR A 113 -10.95 -6.44 4.35
C TYR A 113 -10.94 -7.02 2.93
N SER A 114 -9.96 -6.68 2.12
CA SER A 114 -9.82 -7.20 0.75
C SER A 114 -9.18 -8.58 0.73
N GLU A 115 -9.30 -9.29 -0.41
CA GLU A 115 -8.56 -10.52 -0.65
C GLU A 115 -7.05 -10.25 -0.72
N ASN A 116 -6.26 -11.28 -0.39
CA ASN A 116 -4.81 -11.23 -0.56
C ASN A 116 -4.42 -10.89 -2.01
N TYR A 117 -3.47 -9.99 -2.14
CA TYR A 117 -3.00 -9.48 -3.44
C TYR A 117 -1.81 -10.26 -4.01
N GLU A 118 -1.39 -11.40 -3.43
CA GLU A 118 -0.31 -12.24 -3.94
C GLU A 118 -0.55 -12.61 -5.41
N GLY A 119 0.45 -12.32 -6.26
CA GLY A 119 0.41 -12.55 -7.70
C GLY A 119 -0.56 -11.66 -8.50
N LYS A 120 -1.33 -10.78 -7.82
CA LYS A 120 -2.31 -9.90 -8.46
C LYS A 120 -1.91 -8.42 -8.36
N GLY A 121 -1.42 -8.01 -7.20
CA GLY A 121 -1.22 -6.61 -6.84
C GLY A 121 -2.49 -5.88 -6.43
N VAL A 122 -2.32 -4.67 -5.91
CA VAL A 122 -3.40 -3.74 -5.57
C VAL A 122 -3.76 -2.92 -6.79
N THR A 123 -5.04 -2.86 -7.13
CA THR A 123 -5.54 -2.06 -8.25
C THR A 123 -5.86 -0.64 -7.75
N PRO A 124 -5.27 0.41 -8.35
CA PRO A 124 -5.59 1.78 -8.00
C PRO A 124 -7.07 2.14 -8.26
N ASP A 125 -7.62 3.08 -7.49
CA ASP A 125 -8.94 3.66 -7.76
C ASP A 125 -8.94 4.44 -9.08
N TYR A 126 -7.82 5.10 -9.40
CA TYR A 126 -7.60 5.82 -10.65
C TYR A 126 -6.36 5.26 -11.34
N VAL A 127 -6.58 4.47 -12.38
CA VAL A 127 -5.49 3.92 -13.20
C VAL A 127 -4.97 5.03 -14.11
N VAL A 128 -3.77 5.50 -13.85
CA VAL A 128 -3.09 6.56 -14.58
C VAL A 128 -1.66 6.12 -14.88
N GLU A 129 -1.36 5.89 -16.16
CA GLU A 129 0.02 5.61 -16.59
C GLU A 129 0.87 6.89 -16.47
N LEU A 130 2.16 6.72 -16.16
CA LEU A 130 3.11 7.83 -16.27
C LEU A 130 3.23 8.24 -17.73
N ASP A 131 3.30 9.55 -18.01
CA ASP A 131 3.48 10.05 -19.37
C ASP A 131 4.76 9.46 -19.99
N ASP A 132 4.67 8.98 -21.22
CA ASP A 132 5.78 8.31 -21.93
C ASP A 132 7.03 9.18 -22.01
N SER A 133 6.89 10.50 -22.06
CA SER A 133 8.01 11.44 -22.07
C SER A 133 8.82 11.45 -20.77
N LEU A 134 8.27 10.87 -19.70
CA LEU A 134 8.88 10.81 -18.37
C LEU A 134 9.50 9.45 -18.04
N ASN A 135 9.23 8.42 -18.84
CA ASN A 135 9.67 7.04 -18.57
C ASN A 135 11.19 6.87 -18.42
N ASP A 136 11.97 7.69 -19.10
CA ASP A 136 13.44 7.67 -19.02
C ASP A 136 13.99 8.61 -17.91
N LYS A 137 13.13 9.37 -17.24
CA LYS A 137 13.53 10.25 -16.14
C LYS A 137 13.55 9.47 -14.81
N ASN A 138 14.51 9.84 -13.96
CA ASN A 138 14.46 9.39 -12.58
C ASN A 138 13.25 10.05 -11.88
N ILE A 139 12.37 9.23 -11.29
CA ILE A 139 11.14 9.70 -10.65
C ILE A 139 11.39 10.82 -9.63
N TYR A 140 12.50 10.75 -8.89
CA TYR A 140 12.88 11.77 -7.90
C TYR A 140 13.36 13.10 -8.51
N LYS A 141 13.43 13.19 -9.85
CA LYS A 141 13.82 14.41 -10.59
C LYS A 141 12.67 14.95 -11.44
N ILE A 142 11.53 14.29 -11.46
CA ILE A 142 10.31 14.79 -12.08
C ILE A 142 9.73 15.83 -11.11
N THR A 143 9.42 17.02 -11.61
CA THR A 143 8.75 18.02 -10.77
C THR A 143 7.27 17.71 -10.63
N ASP A 144 6.64 18.20 -9.57
CA ASP A 144 5.21 17.98 -9.33
C ASP A 144 4.36 18.46 -10.51
N GLU A 145 4.78 19.54 -11.18
CA GLU A 145 4.07 20.11 -12.34
C GLU A 145 4.19 19.25 -13.61
N GLU A 146 5.29 18.53 -13.79
CA GLU A 146 5.49 17.62 -14.92
C GLU A 146 4.83 16.27 -14.71
N ASP A 147 4.62 15.85 -13.46
CA ASP A 147 4.13 14.53 -13.09
C ASP A 147 2.62 14.43 -13.24
N ASN A 148 2.16 13.82 -14.32
CA ASN A 148 0.74 13.66 -14.61
C ASN A 148 -0.02 12.81 -13.57
N GLN A 149 0.63 11.85 -12.90
CA GLN A 149 0.03 11.06 -11.82
C GLN A 149 -0.12 11.93 -10.56
N MET A 150 0.91 12.70 -10.20
CA MET A 150 0.88 13.65 -9.10
C MET A 150 -0.20 14.73 -9.33
N GLN A 151 -0.26 15.31 -10.54
CA GLN A 151 -1.28 16.30 -10.90
C GLN A 151 -2.69 15.72 -10.79
N LYS A 152 -2.89 14.46 -11.18
CA LYS A 152 -4.19 13.79 -11.01
C LYS A 152 -4.57 13.63 -9.54
N ALA A 153 -3.65 13.25 -8.70
CA ALA A 153 -3.88 13.13 -7.26
C ALA A 153 -4.19 14.49 -6.61
N ILE A 154 -3.50 15.55 -7.01
CA ILE A 154 -3.77 16.92 -6.55
C ILE A 154 -5.17 17.37 -7.00
N GLU A 155 -5.54 17.12 -8.26
CA GLU A 155 -6.87 17.43 -8.80
C GLU A 155 -8.00 16.81 -7.96
N ILE A 156 -7.85 15.50 -7.63
CA ILE A 156 -8.83 14.76 -6.83
C ILE A 156 -8.94 15.36 -5.42
N LEU A 157 -7.82 15.65 -4.77
CA LEU A 157 -7.83 16.27 -3.44
C LEU A 157 -8.49 17.66 -3.43
N GLN A 158 -8.26 18.47 -4.45
CA GLN A 158 -8.80 19.84 -4.54
C GLN A 158 -10.29 19.86 -4.87
N ASN A 159 -10.76 18.96 -5.74
CA ASN A 159 -12.16 18.91 -6.15
C ASN A 159 -13.06 18.17 -5.13
N GLY A 160 -12.49 17.58 -4.12
CA GLY A 160 -13.16 16.68 -3.17
C GLY A 160 -13.45 15.34 -3.82
N SER A 161 -12.97 14.27 -3.18
CA SER A 161 -13.34 12.91 -3.57
C SER A 161 -14.78 12.62 -3.16
N GLU A 162 -15.53 11.93 -4.00
CA GLU A 162 -16.87 11.43 -3.63
C GLU A 162 -16.81 10.57 -2.35
N LYS A 163 -15.73 9.83 -2.13
CA LYS A 163 -15.51 9.00 -0.92
C LYS A 163 -15.32 9.84 0.35
N PHE A 164 -14.68 11.01 0.27
CA PHE A 164 -14.48 11.90 1.43
C PHE A 164 -15.75 12.64 1.86
N HIS A 165 -16.75 12.74 1.02
CA HIS A 165 -18.01 13.44 1.32
C HIS A 165 -19.04 12.55 2.04
N VAL A 166 -18.96 11.23 1.91
CA VAL A 166 -19.96 10.30 2.47
C VAL A 166 -19.91 10.22 4.00
N LYS A 167 -18.77 10.50 4.65
CA LYS A 167 -18.64 10.44 6.12
C LYS A 167 -19.11 11.68 6.89
N LYS A 168 -19.49 12.78 6.22
CA LYS A 168 -20.04 14.00 6.89
C LYS A 168 -21.56 14.01 7.09
N ALA A 169 -22.27 12.98 6.66
CA ALA A 169 -23.74 12.94 6.66
C ALA A 169 -24.35 11.84 7.55
N SER A 170 -23.59 11.29 8.52
CA SER A 170 -24.14 10.30 9.48
C SER A 170 -23.87 10.69 10.93
#